data_2edf035e05a9f12378f90c45a99dc852
#
_entry.id   2edf035e05a9f12378f90c45a99dc852
#
_cell.length_a   1.000
_cell.length_b   1.000
_cell.length_c   1.000
_cell.angle_alpha   90.00
_cell.angle_beta   90.00
_cell.angle_gamma   90.00
#
_symmetry.space_group_name_H-M   'P 1'
#
loop_
_entity.id
_entity.type
_entity.pdbx_description
1 polymer ?
#
loop_
_entity_poly.entity_id
_entity_poly.type
_entity_poly.pdbx_seq_one_letter_code
_entity_poly.pdbx_strand_id
1 'polypeptide(L)'
;MSALRSHRYNGFKHRERSGNAWVTVLVVLGILVLLVVLFMPATRNAREAARRSQCKNNLKQIGLALHNYHDVYKEFPPAYTVDEHGKPLHSWRTLILPFIDQQMLYQRIDLSKPWDDPANAEAFKTVLPVYQCPSVKPEPGMTTYLAVTGDNTCLRPARSLKQVEVTDGTDKTLAVVEVNPKHAVHWMSPNNADLALLLGLSAEKDSLQHTGGYHVLLFDGSVRFLNINLQESILRALVSASGNDEVGEY
;
A
#
# COMPACT_ATOMS: atom_id res chain seq x y z
N MET A 1 91.76 -9.59 -45.93
CA MET A 1 90.73 -8.75 -46.61
C MET A 1 89.33 -9.24 -46.20
N SER A 2 88.77 -8.61 -45.23
CA SER A 2 87.44 -9.00 -44.65
C SER A 2 86.57 -7.79 -44.64
N ALA A 3 85.48 -7.81 -45.40
CA ALA A 3 84.47 -6.73 -45.53
C ALA A 3 83.42 -6.92 -44.48
N LEU A 4 83.30 -6.04 -43.50
CA LEU A 4 82.27 -5.95 -42.51
C LEU A 4 81.04 -5.27 -43.13
N ARG A 5 79.93 -6.03 -43.24
CA ARG A 5 78.62 -5.60 -43.71
C ARG A 5 77.87 -5.02 -42.52
N SER A 6 77.63 -3.71 -42.51
CA SER A 6 76.81 -3.02 -41.52
C SER A 6 75.29 -3.26 -41.78
N HIS A 7 74.60 -3.92 -40.86
CA HIS A 7 73.15 -4.00 -40.83
C HIS A 7 72.61 -2.69 -40.34
N ARG A 8 71.80 -1.96 -41.15
CA ARG A 8 71.00 -0.83 -40.74
C ARG A 8 69.74 -1.34 -40.08
N TYR A 9 69.59 -1.10 -38.84
CA TYR A 9 68.29 -1.25 -38.11
C TYR A 9 67.34 -0.14 -38.58
N ASN A 10 66.24 -0.51 -39.24
CA ASN A 10 65.14 0.39 -39.54
C ASN A 10 64.31 0.53 -38.24
N GLY A 11 64.45 1.67 -37.55
CA GLY A 11 63.62 2.02 -36.43
C GLY A 11 62.17 2.30 -36.89
N PHE A 12 61.27 1.44 -36.47
CA PHE A 12 59.84 1.71 -36.58
C PHE A 12 59.52 2.91 -35.69
N LYS A 13 59.25 4.09 -36.31
CA LYS A 13 58.70 5.24 -35.65
C LYS A 13 57.22 4.92 -35.31
N HIS A 14 56.96 4.57 -34.05
CA HIS A 14 55.59 4.63 -33.50
C HIS A 14 55.10 6.06 -33.63
N ARG A 15 54.19 6.27 -34.56
CA ARG A 15 53.42 7.53 -34.72
C ARG A 15 52.49 7.60 -33.54
N GLU A 16 52.87 8.26 -32.45
CA GLU A 16 51.97 8.62 -31.38
C GLU A 16 50.84 9.48 -31.98
N ARG A 17 49.66 8.88 -32.07
CA ARG A 17 48.44 9.63 -32.31
C ARG A 17 48.13 10.38 -31.03
N SER A 18 48.54 11.62 -30.94
CA SER A 18 48.02 12.59 -29.97
C SER A 18 46.55 12.86 -30.34
N GLY A 19 45.67 11.92 -29.98
CA GLY A 19 44.24 12.16 -30.01
C GLY A 19 43.98 13.37 -29.13
N ASN A 20 43.21 14.33 -29.61
CA ASN A 20 42.85 15.53 -28.87
C ASN A 20 42.17 15.11 -27.57
N ALA A 21 42.91 14.98 -26.48
CA ALA A 21 42.42 14.53 -25.16
C ALA A 21 41.19 15.34 -24.72
N TRP A 22 41.15 16.63 -25.06
CA TRP A 22 40.02 17.53 -24.82
C TRP A 22 38.76 17.10 -25.57
N VAL A 23 38.85 16.64 -26.83
CA VAL A 23 37.68 16.14 -27.59
C VAL A 23 37.16 14.87 -26.96
N THR A 24 38.04 13.95 -26.51
CA THR A 24 37.61 12.73 -25.80
C THR A 24 36.91 13.08 -24.49
N VAL A 25 37.42 14.02 -23.71
CA VAL A 25 36.79 14.48 -22.47
C VAL A 25 35.41 15.10 -22.74
N LEU A 26 35.27 15.95 -23.76
CA LEU A 26 33.98 16.54 -24.13
C LEU A 26 32.97 15.50 -24.58
N VAL A 27 33.40 14.50 -25.37
CA VAL A 27 32.52 13.40 -25.80
C VAL A 27 32.05 12.56 -24.61
N VAL A 28 32.94 12.21 -23.67
CA VAL A 28 32.60 11.46 -22.46
C VAL A 28 31.64 12.27 -21.58
N LEU A 29 31.89 13.55 -21.37
CA LEU A 29 30.98 14.43 -20.65
C LEU A 29 29.62 14.54 -21.33
N GLY A 30 29.58 14.68 -22.65
CA GLY A 30 28.32 14.70 -23.41
C GLY A 30 27.51 13.41 -23.26
N ILE A 31 28.17 12.24 -23.30
CA ILE A 31 27.55 10.95 -23.06
C ILE A 31 27.03 10.83 -21.62
N LEU A 32 27.82 11.27 -20.63
CA LEU A 32 27.38 11.25 -19.22
C LEU A 32 26.15 12.13 -18.99
N VAL A 33 26.13 13.35 -19.53
CA VAL A 33 24.97 14.25 -19.46
C VAL A 33 23.75 13.62 -20.14
N LEU A 34 23.92 13.03 -21.32
CA LEU A 34 22.86 12.34 -22.04
C LEU A 34 22.29 11.18 -21.22
N LEU A 35 23.15 10.36 -20.60
CA LEU A 35 22.73 9.27 -19.72
C LEU A 35 21.93 9.80 -18.52
N VAL A 36 22.42 10.84 -17.86
CA VAL A 36 21.71 11.46 -16.72
C VAL A 36 20.32 11.93 -17.13
N VAL A 37 20.19 12.63 -18.28
CA VAL A 37 18.91 13.14 -18.78
C VAL A 37 17.95 12.00 -19.13
N LEU A 38 18.44 10.91 -19.73
CA LEU A 38 17.62 9.74 -20.08
C LEU A 38 17.17 8.92 -18.86
N PHE A 39 18.03 8.78 -17.86
CA PHE A 39 17.73 7.97 -16.66
C PHE A 39 16.89 8.74 -15.63
N MET A 40 16.89 10.06 -15.60
CA MET A 40 16.16 10.87 -14.62
C MET A 40 14.63 10.63 -14.64
N PRO A 41 13.91 10.65 -15.79
CA PRO A 41 12.48 10.34 -15.82
C PRO A 41 12.19 8.87 -15.50
N ALA A 42 13.05 7.94 -15.94
CA ALA A 42 12.88 6.51 -15.67
C ALA A 42 12.92 6.20 -14.17
N THR A 43 13.77 6.86 -13.39
CA THR A 43 13.86 6.65 -11.94
C THR A 43 12.65 7.18 -11.18
N ARG A 44 12.00 8.26 -11.63
CA ARG A 44 10.77 8.78 -11.01
C ARG A 44 9.61 7.80 -11.18
N ASN A 45 9.39 7.31 -12.38
CA ASN A 45 8.34 6.33 -12.67
C ASN A 45 8.57 5.00 -11.95
N ALA A 46 9.82 4.53 -11.86
CA ALA A 46 10.19 3.33 -11.13
C ALA A 46 9.93 3.47 -9.62
N ARG A 47 10.21 4.64 -9.03
CA ARG A 47 9.92 4.90 -7.61
C ARG A 47 8.43 4.88 -7.31
N GLU A 48 7.59 5.48 -8.16
CA GLU A 48 6.14 5.46 -7.96
C GLU A 48 5.58 4.04 -8.16
N ALA A 49 6.04 3.30 -9.16
CA ALA A 49 5.69 1.89 -9.33
C ALA A 49 6.07 1.04 -8.10
N ALA A 50 7.26 1.28 -7.52
CA ALA A 50 7.68 0.62 -6.30
C ALA A 50 6.78 0.97 -5.10
N ARG A 51 6.38 2.23 -4.93
CA ARG A 51 5.45 2.66 -3.87
C ARG A 51 4.08 2.00 -4.03
N ARG A 52 3.51 1.97 -5.24
CA ARG A 52 2.26 1.26 -5.54
C ARG A 52 2.37 -0.24 -5.21
N SER A 53 3.48 -0.87 -5.57
CA SER A 53 3.74 -2.26 -5.24
C SER A 53 3.79 -2.49 -3.72
N GLN A 54 4.39 -1.55 -2.97
CA GLN A 54 4.44 -1.63 -1.51
C GLN A 54 3.05 -1.45 -0.89
N CYS A 55 2.21 -0.47 -1.36
CA CYS A 55 0.83 -0.32 -0.89
C CYS A 55 0.02 -1.59 -1.15
N LYS A 56 0.15 -2.18 -2.35
CA LYS A 56 -0.47 -3.47 -2.67
C LYS A 56 0.00 -4.60 -1.74
N ASN A 57 1.30 -4.65 -1.41
CA ASN A 57 1.86 -5.65 -0.50
C ASN A 57 1.38 -5.46 0.94
N ASN A 58 1.25 -4.22 1.41
CA ASN A 58 0.68 -3.93 2.72
C ASN A 58 -0.77 -4.45 2.83
N LEU A 59 -1.61 -4.16 1.83
CA LEU A 59 -2.98 -4.69 1.79
C LEU A 59 -3.02 -6.22 1.72
N LYS A 60 -2.08 -6.87 1.00
CA LYS A 60 -1.97 -8.34 1.02
C LYS A 60 -1.63 -8.89 2.39
N GLN A 61 -0.70 -8.25 3.12
CA GLN A 61 -0.38 -8.65 4.49
C GLN A 61 -1.58 -8.48 5.42
N ILE A 62 -2.33 -7.38 5.28
CA ILE A 62 -3.58 -7.15 6.01
C ILE A 62 -4.60 -8.24 5.67
N GLY A 63 -4.79 -8.59 4.39
CA GLY A 63 -5.69 -9.65 3.96
C GLY A 63 -5.32 -11.00 4.56
N LEU A 64 -4.04 -11.36 4.50
CA LEU A 64 -3.54 -12.59 5.14
C LEU A 64 -3.80 -12.60 6.65
N ALA A 65 -3.60 -11.48 7.33
CA ALA A 65 -3.84 -11.36 8.76
C ALA A 65 -5.33 -11.50 9.12
N LEU A 66 -6.24 -10.97 8.30
CA LEU A 66 -7.69 -11.15 8.47
C LEU A 66 -8.10 -12.63 8.32
N HIS A 67 -7.53 -13.34 7.35
CA HIS A 67 -7.78 -14.78 7.18
C HIS A 67 -7.16 -15.61 8.31
N ASN A 68 -5.95 -15.30 8.76
CA ASN A 68 -5.33 -15.94 9.92
C ASN A 68 -6.16 -15.72 11.20
N TYR A 69 -6.72 -14.52 11.38
CA TYR A 69 -7.67 -14.24 12.46
C TYR A 69 -8.90 -15.16 12.35
N HIS A 70 -9.49 -15.27 11.15
CA HIS A 70 -10.63 -16.15 10.89
C HIS A 70 -10.28 -17.63 11.17
N ASP A 71 -9.08 -18.08 10.82
CA ASP A 71 -8.68 -19.48 11.06
C ASP A 71 -8.61 -19.81 12.54
N VAL A 72 -8.26 -18.85 13.39
CA VAL A 72 -8.21 -19.01 14.86
C VAL A 72 -9.58 -18.85 15.48
N TYR A 73 -10.31 -17.78 15.15
CA TYR A 73 -11.57 -17.42 15.82
C TYR A 73 -12.82 -17.95 15.11
N LYS A 74 -12.68 -18.53 13.90
CA LYS A 74 -13.77 -19.05 13.04
C LYS A 74 -14.75 -17.97 12.55
N GLU A 75 -14.36 -16.72 12.69
CA GLU A 75 -15.10 -15.54 12.23
C GLU A 75 -14.11 -14.40 11.94
N PHE A 76 -14.48 -13.48 11.06
CA PHE A 76 -13.69 -12.27 10.80
C PHE A 76 -13.91 -11.24 11.92
N PRO A 77 -12.92 -10.38 12.20
CA PRO A 77 -13.05 -9.40 13.26
C PRO A 77 -14.18 -8.41 12.96
N PRO A 78 -14.84 -7.86 14.00
CA PRO A 78 -15.72 -6.71 13.82
C PRO A 78 -14.89 -5.50 13.34
N ALA A 79 -15.53 -4.54 12.68
CA ALA A 79 -14.87 -3.29 12.28
C ALA A 79 -14.25 -2.55 13.49
N TYR A 80 -14.88 -2.68 14.63
CA TYR A 80 -14.38 -2.23 15.94
C TYR A 80 -15.08 -2.97 17.08
N THR A 81 -14.42 -3.02 18.24
CA THR A 81 -15.02 -3.52 19.48
C THR A 81 -15.77 -2.40 20.20
N VAL A 82 -16.68 -2.78 21.09
CA VAL A 82 -17.47 -1.85 21.91
C VAL A 82 -17.43 -2.25 23.38
N ASP A 83 -17.67 -1.30 24.28
CA ASP A 83 -17.94 -1.57 25.68
C ASP A 83 -19.39 -2.03 25.92
N GLU A 84 -19.76 -2.27 27.17
CA GLU A 84 -21.11 -2.69 27.59
C GLU A 84 -22.22 -1.66 27.27
N HIS A 85 -21.83 -0.42 27.03
CA HIS A 85 -22.73 0.69 26.64
C HIS A 85 -22.77 0.93 25.14
N GLY A 86 -22.07 0.11 24.32
CA GLY A 86 -21.97 0.25 22.87
C GLY A 86 -20.97 1.32 22.41
N LYS A 87 -20.15 1.88 23.31
CA LYS A 87 -19.13 2.86 22.93
C LYS A 87 -17.96 2.16 22.23
N PRO A 88 -17.51 2.64 21.05
CA PRO A 88 -16.39 2.03 20.32
C PRO A 88 -15.07 2.09 21.11
N LEU A 89 -14.33 0.97 21.16
CA LEU A 89 -13.06 0.83 21.85
C LEU A 89 -11.88 0.70 20.89
N HIS A 90 -11.76 -0.40 20.15
CA HIS A 90 -10.61 -0.71 19.31
C HIS A 90 -10.99 -1.11 17.89
N SER A 91 -10.17 -0.71 16.94
CA SER A 91 -10.30 -1.06 15.52
C SER A 91 -9.98 -2.53 15.25
N TRP A 92 -10.52 -3.08 14.15
CA TRP A 92 -10.09 -4.34 13.56
C TRP A 92 -8.57 -4.42 13.35
N ARG A 93 -7.92 -3.28 13.05
CA ARG A 93 -6.46 -3.18 12.88
C ARG A 93 -5.71 -3.54 14.15
N THR A 94 -6.27 -3.22 15.32
CA THR A 94 -5.73 -3.66 16.62
C THR A 94 -5.89 -5.17 16.81
N LEU A 95 -7.04 -5.73 16.43
CA LEU A 95 -7.34 -7.14 16.63
C LEU A 95 -6.47 -8.07 15.78
N ILE A 96 -6.00 -7.63 14.62
CA ILE A 96 -5.13 -8.43 13.74
C ILE A 96 -3.63 -8.27 14.03
N LEU A 97 -3.22 -7.46 15.00
CA LEU A 97 -1.80 -7.28 15.37
C LEU A 97 -1.04 -8.59 15.58
N PRO A 98 -1.61 -9.62 16.28
CA PRO A 98 -0.94 -10.89 16.46
C PRO A 98 -0.59 -11.62 15.15
N PHE A 99 -1.31 -11.31 14.07
CA PHE A 99 -1.19 -11.96 12.75
C PHE A 99 -0.35 -11.16 11.75
N ILE A 100 0.24 -10.03 12.18
CA ILE A 100 1.18 -9.19 11.42
C ILE A 100 2.51 -8.99 12.17
N ASP A 101 2.94 -10.01 12.92
CA ASP A 101 4.17 -10.03 13.71
C ASP A 101 4.23 -8.95 14.81
N GLN A 102 3.07 -8.49 15.33
CA GLN A 102 2.94 -7.48 16.37
C GLN A 102 2.33 -8.02 17.66
N GLN A 103 2.56 -9.31 17.98
CA GLN A 103 2.05 -9.96 19.19
C GLN A 103 2.47 -9.23 20.48
N MET A 104 3.72 -8.78 20.56
CA MET A 104 4.23 -8.09 21.75
C MET A 104 3.57 -6.73 21.95
N LEU A 105 3.25 -6.02 20.86
CA LEU A 105 2.52 -4.76 20.92
C LEU A 105 1.07 -5.01 21.36
N TYR A 106 0.41 -6.03 20.80
CA TYR A 106 -0.95 -6.41 21.17
C TYR A 106 -1.09 -6.68 22.67
N GLN A 107 -0.13 -7.39 23.27
CA GLN A 107 -0.14 -7.73 24.71
C GLN A 107 -0.01 -6.52 25.63
N ARG A 108 0.46 -5.37 25.13
CA ARG A 108 0.59 -4.11 25.89
C ARG A 108 -0.66 -3.24 25.80
N ILE A 109 -1.63 -3.59 24.97
CA ILE A 109 -2.86 -2.83 24.79
C ILE A 109 -3.90 -3.32 25.80
N ASP A 110 -4.40 -2.41 26.61
CA ASP A 110 -5.56 -2.67 27.47
C ASP A 110 -6.84 -2.56 26.61
N LEU A 111 -7.34 -3.72 26.18
CA LEU A 111 -8.52 -3.81 25.33
C LEU A 111 -9.82 -3.43 26.04
N SER A 112 -9.83 -3.33 27.38
CA SER A 112 -10.99 -2.89 28.16
C SER A 112 -11.16 -1.37 28.19
N LYS A 113 -10.13 -0.63 27.73
CA LYS A 113 -10.10 0.83 27.68
C LYS A 113 -10.23 1.33 26.24
N PRO A 114 -10.69 2.54 26.00
CA PRO A 114 -10.65 3.16 24.68
C PRO A 114 -9.24 3.19 24.08
N TRP A 115 -9.17 3.16 22.77
CA TRP A 115 -7.91 3.16 22.00
C TRP A 115 -7.01 4.38 22.31
N ASP A 116 -7.60 5.51 22.71
CA ASP A 116 -6.94 6.79 23.02
C ASP A 116 -6.80 7.03 24.54
N ASP A 117 -7.12 6.02 25.38
CA ASP A 117 -6.93 6.09 26.82
C ASP A 117 -5.44 6.19 27.18
N PRO A 118 -5.05 6.96 28.23
CA PRO A 118 -3.67 7.02 28.71
C PRO A 118 -3.02 5.65 28.97
N ALA A 119 -3.79 4.62 29.34
CA ALA A 119 -3.29 3.24 29.50
C ALA A 119 -2.70 2.67 28.19
N ASN A 120 -3.17 3.13 27.04
CA ASN A 120 -2.75 2.71 25.71
C ASN A 120 -1.73 3.68 25.07
N ALA A 121 -1.22 4.68 25.78
CA ALA A 121 -0.40 5.75 25.23
C ALA A 121 0.91 5.27 24.59
N GLU A 122 1.50 4.16 25.05
CA GLU A 122 2.70 3.58 24.43
C GLU A 122 2.37 2.96 23.06
N ALA A 123 1.29 2.20 22.99
CA ALA A 123 0.81 1.62 21.73
C ALA A 123 0.37 2.71 20.75
N PHE A 124 -0.31 3.73 21.24
CA PHE A 124 -0.75 4.89 20.46
C PHE A 124 0.40 5.57 19.71
N LYS A 125 1.58 5.71 20.31
CA LYS A 125 2.76 6.33 19.70
C LYS A 125 3.47 5.42 18.70
N THR A 126 3.09 4.14 18.62
CA THR A 126 3.78 3.18 17.77
C THR A 126 3.40 3.35 16.31
N VAL A 127 4.40 3.45 15.44
CA VAL A 127 4.22 3.53 13.99
C VAL A 127 4.35 2.14 13.39
N LEU A 128 3.34 1.71 12.63
CA LEU A 128 3.30 0.40 11.98
C LEU A 128 3.40 0.58 10.46
N PRO A 129 4.54 0.22 9.82
CA PRO A 129 4.75 0.42 8.38
C PRO A 129 3.71 -0.27 7.51
N VAL A 130 3.14 -1.41 7.95
CA VAL A 130 2.10 -2.14 7.23
C VAL A 130 0.80 -1.33 7.08
N TYR A 131 0.55 -0.37 7.96
CA TYR A 131 -0.62 0.51 7.91
C TYR A 131 -0.34 1.85 7.21
N GLN A 132 0.87 2.04 6.68
CA GLN A 132 1.25 3.28 5.99
C GLN A 132 1.47 3.06 4.50
N CYS A 133 0.77 3.85 3.67
CA CYS A 133 1.08 3.92 2.24
C CYS A 133 2.33 4.79 2.02
N PRO A 134 3.41 4.27 1.38
CA PRO A 134 4.65 5.04 1.17
C PRO A 134 4.51 6.17 0.13
N SER A 135 3.39 6.23 -0.60
CA SER A 135 3.11 7.34 -1.54
C SER A 135 2.63 8.61 -0.83
N VAL A 136 2.25 8.51 0.43
CA VAL A 136 1.91 9.65 1.28
C VAL A 136 2.91 9.76 2.44
N LYS A 137 2.96 10.95 3.05
CA LYS A 137 3.69 11.16 4.31
C LYS A 137 2.65 11.42 5.41
N PRO A 138 1.97 10.37 5.88
CA PRO A 138 1.00 10.56 6.96
C PRO A 138 1.74 10.96 8.24
N GLU A 139 1.03 11.62 9.15
CA GLU A 139 1.53 11.80 10.50
C GLU A 139 1.78 10.43 11.17
N PRO A 140 2.71 10.35 12.14
CA PRO A 140 2.98 9.11 12.85
C PRO A 140 1.71 8.46 13.40
N GLY A 141 1.55 7.16 13.18
CA GLY A 141 0.36 6.41 13.62
C GLY A 141 -0.88 6.53 12.73
N MET A 142 -0.87 7.40 11.72
CA MET A 142 -2.00 7.53 10.79
C MET A 142 -1.97 6.47 9.70
N THR A 143 -3.16 6.06 9.24
CA THR A 143 -3.36 5.10 8.16
C THR A 143 -4.43 5.58 7.18
N THR A 144 -4.25 5.25 5.91
CA THR A 144 -5.25 5.43 4.84
C THR A 144 -5.97 4.12 4.50
N TYR A 145 -5.66 3.02 5.19
CA TYR A 145 -6.32 1.73 4.98
C TYR A 145 -7.51 1.58 5.93
N LEU A 146 -8.71 1.82 5.42
CA LEU A 146 -9.97 1.79 6.17
C LEU A 146 -10.79 0.56 5.78
N ALA A 147 -11.43 -0.08 6.75
CA ALA A 147 -12.45 -1.07 6.45
C ALA A 147 -13.67 -0.41 5.78
N VAL A 148 -14.31 -1.13 4.89
CA VAL A 148 -15.62 -0.72 4.37
C VAL A 148 -16.67 -1.21 5.35
N THR A 149 -17.41 -0.27 6.00
CA THR A 149 -18.32 -0.59 7.10
C THR A 149 -19.74 -0.15 6.83
N GLY A 150 -20.67 -0.97 7.29
CA GLY A 150 -22.11 -0.79 7.18
C GLY A 150 -22.83 -2.07 7.61
N ASP A 151 -24.17 -2.05 7.59
CA ASP A 151 -24.99 -3.19 8.04
C ASP A 151 -24.82 -4.43 7.15
N ASN A 152 -24.58 -4.21 5.86
CA ASN A 152 -24.43 -5.28 4.87
C ASN A 152 -23.01 -5.29 4.23
N THR A 153 -21.97 -5.16 5.06
CA THR A 153 -20.57 -5.20 4.62
C THR A 153 -19.83 -6.38 5.26
N CYS A 154 -18.59 -6.63 4.80
CA CYS A 154 -17.76 -7.71 5.35
C CYS A 154 -17.27 -7.44 6.78
N LEU A 155 -16.94 -6.18 7.09
CA LEU A 155 -16.49 -5.77 8.41
C LEU A 155 -17.57 -4.89 9.04
N ARG A 156 -18.40 -5.51 9.87
CA ARG A 156 -19.57 -4.85 10.48
C ARG A 156 -19.21 -4.15 11.78
N PRO A 157 -19.87 -3.02 12.10
CA PRO A 157 -19.73 -2.38 13.40
C PRO A 157 -20.05 -3.36 14.55
N ALA A 158 -19.17 -3.47 15.53
CA ALA A 158 -19.37 -4.23 16.77
C ALA A 158 -19.82 -5.71 16.61
N ARG A 159 -19.74 -6.26 15.40
CA ARG A 159 -20.21 -7.61 15.12
C ARG A 159 -19.21 -8.35 14.21
N SER A 160 -18.75 -9.51 14.64
CA SER A 160 -17.99 -10.45 13.82
C SER A 160 -18.85 -11.05 12.69
N LEU A 161 -18.20 -11.46 11.61
CA LEU A 161 -18.85 -12.04 10.44
C LEU A 161 -18.27 -13.45 10.16
N LYS A 162 -19.15 -14.41 9.91
CA LYS A 162 -18.74 -15.72 9.39
C LYS A 162 -18.66 -15.65 7.86
N GLN A 163 -17.68 -16.33 7.28
CA GLN A 163 -17.49 -16.32 5.83
C GLN A 163 -18.73 -16.75 5.04
N VAL A 164 -19.53 -17.67 5.57
CA VAL A 164 -20.78 -18.15 4.95
C VAL A 164 -21.85 -17.05 4.80
N GLU A 165 -21.74 -15.96 5.55
CA GLU A 165 -22.66 -14.82 5.46
C GLU A 165 -22.36 -13.90 4.25
N VAL A 166 -21.23 -14.10 3.55
CA VAL A 166 -20.86 -13.37 2.33
C VAL A 166 -21.37 -14.15 1.12
N THR A 167 -22.57 -13.85 0.67
CA THR A 167 -23.27 -14.58 -0.41
C THR A 167 -23.00 -14.01 -1.81
N ASP A 168 -22.55 -12.75 -1.91
CA ASP A 168 -22.30 -12.07 -3.19
C ASP A 168 -20.96 -12.49 -3.83
N GLY A 169 -20.17 -13.30 -3.10
CA GLY A 169 -18.86 -13.78 -3.52
C GLY A 169 -17.72 -13.04 -2.83
N THR A 170 -16.82 -13.81 -2.24
CA THR A 170 -15.68 -13.25 -1.49
C THR A 170 -14.69 -12.49 -2.36
N ASP A 171 -14.62 -12.84 -3.65
CA ASP A 171 -13.79 -12.20 -4.68
C ASP A 171 -14.44 -10.94 -5.30
N LYS A 172 -15.64 -10.61 -4.86
CA LYS A 172 -16.45 -9.47 -5.33
C LYS A 172 -16.88 -8.53 -4.20
N THR A 173 -16.47 -8.78 -2.97
CA THR A 173 -16.89 -7.97 -1.82
C THR A 173 -15.70 -7.22 -1.23
N LEU A 174 -15.81 -5.90 -1.06
CA LEU A 174 -14.78 -5.04 -0.50
C LEU A 174 -14.63 -5.26 1.00
N ALA A 175 -13.39 -5.46 1.47
CA ALA A 175 -13.07 -5.51 2.88
C ALA A 175 -12.36 -4.23 3.36
N VAL A 176 -11.30 -3.82 2.65
CA VAL A 176 -10.49 -2.63 3.01
C VAL A 176 -10.26 -1.78 1.78
N VAL A 177 -10.32 -0.48 1.93
CA VAL A 177 -10.08 0.52 0.90
C VAL A 177 -8.94 1.45 1.31
N GLU A 178 -8.12 1.82 0.34
CA GLU A 178 -7.14 2.90 0.49
C GLU A 178 -7.81 4.23 0.17
N VAL A 179 -7.96 5.09 1.19
CA VAL A 179 -8.62 6.40 1.06
C VAL A 179 -7.62 7.54 0.88
N ASN A 180 -8.12 8.69 0.43
CA ASN A 180 -7.33 9.92 0.36
C ASN A 180 -6.71 10.27 1.73
N PRO A 181 -5.45 10.79 1.77
CA PRO A 181 -4.78 11.19 3.01
C PRO A 181 -5.58 12.11 3.94
N LYS A 182 -6.47 12.92 3.41
CA LYS A 182 -7.34 13.78 4.23
C LYS A 182 -8.35 13.00 5.08
N HIS A 183 -8.62 11.75 4.73
CA HIS A 183 -9.47 10.84 5.49
C HIS A 183 -8.66 9.85 6.34
N ALA A 184 -7.34 10.06 6.44
CA ALA A 184 -6.50 9.23 7.28
C ALA A 184 -6.98 9.28 8.73
N VAL A 185 -6.91 8.12 9.39
CA VAL A 185 -7.27 7.98 10.81
C VAL A 185 -6.10 7.37 11.56
N HIS A 186 -6.08 7.50 12.88
CA HIS A 186 -5.11 6.75 13.69
C HIS A 186 -5.38 5.25 13.57
N TRP A 187 -4.33 4.41 13.45
CA TRP A 187 -4.50 2.98 13.20
C TRP A 187 -5.28 2.23 14.30
N MET A 188 -5.23 2.70 15.55
CA MET A 188 -6.03 2.16 16.64
C MET A 188 -7.49 2.64 16.64
N SER A 189 -7.79 3.76 15.95
CA SER A 189 -9.11 4.39 15.93
C SER A 189 -10.19 3.45 15.37
N PRO A 190 -11.39 3.40 15.94
CA PRO A 190 -12.54 2.67 15.42
C PRO A 190 -13.10 3.25 14.11
N ASN A 191 -12.63 4.43 13.69
CA ASN A 191 -13.11 5.09 12.48
C ASN A 191 -12.73 4.28 11.22
N ASN A 192 -13.68 4.17 10.31
CA ASN A 192 -13.60 3.42 9.06
C ASN A 192 -14.32 4.17 7.93
N ALA A 193 -14.33 3.58 6.73
CA ALA A 193 -15.00 4.14 5.56
C ALA A 193 -16.44 3.61 5.47
N ASP A 194 -17.38 4.49 5.25
CA ASP A 194 -18.74 4.14 4.86
C ASP A 194 -18.95 4.29 3.34
N LEU A 195 -20.10 3.89 2.86
CA LEU A 195 -20.45 4.02 1.45
C LEU A 195 -20.43 5.48 0.96
N ALA A 196 -20.82 6.43 1.82
CA ALA A 196 -20.84 7.85 1.45
C ALA A 196 -19.43 8.38 1.19
N LEU A 197 -18.46 8.01 2.03
CA LEU A 197 -17.05 8.35 1.82
C LEU A 197 -16.56 7.74 0.51
N LEU A 198 -16.83 6.45 0.24
CA LEU A 198 -16.40 5.78 -0.98
C LEU A 198 -16.94 6.46 -2.24
N LEU A 199 -18.23 6.81 -2.26
CA LEU A 199 -18.83 7.54 -3.37
C LEU A 199 -18.22 8.93 -3.54
N GLY A 200 -17.84 9.58 -2.44
CA GLY A 200 -17.17 10.88 -2.44
C GLY A 200 -15.75 10.88 -3.02
N LEU A 201 -15.05 9.73 -3.03
CA LEU A 201 -13.67 9.65 -3.53
C LEU A 201 -13.53 10.09 -5.00
N SER A 202 -14.55 9.87 -5.83
CA SER A 202 -14.52 10.28 -7.25
C SER A 202 -14.42 11.81 -7.42
N ALA A 203 -14.96 12.58 -6.50
CA ALA A 203 -14.83 14.03 -6.47
C ALA A 203 -13.43 14.51 -6.03
N GLU A 204 -12.62 13.63 -5.47
CA GLU A 204 -11.31 13.90 -4.88
C GLU A 204 -10.14 13.41 -5.73
N LYS A 205 -10.36 13.11 -7.01
CA LYS A 205 -9.40 12.51 -7.94
C LYS A 205 -8.02 13.17 -7.98
N ASP A 206 -7.96 14.49 -7.77
CA ASP A 206 -6.72 15.27 -7.86
C ASP A 206 -5.85 15.16 -6.60
N SER A 207 -6.39 14.60 -5.50
CA SER A 207 -5.71 14.47 -4.21
C SER A 207 -5.46 13.00 -3.80
N LEU A 208 -5.70 12.06 -4.70
CA LEU A 208 -5.38 10.65 -4.46
C LEU A 208 -3.87 10.43 -4.47
N GLN A 209 -3.40 9.48 -3.64
CA GLN A 209 -2.00 9.09 -3.58
C GLN A 209 -1.51 8.35 -4.82
N HIS A 210 -2.42 7.76 -5.61
CA HIS A 210 -2.13 7.06 -6.86
C HIS A 210 -2.95 7.63 -8.01
N THR A 211 -2.28 7.96 -9.10
CA THR A 211 -2.96 8.50 -10.29
C THR A 211 -3.96 7.49 -10.85
N GLY A 212 -5.20 7.92 -11.02
CA GLY A 212 -6.27 7.19 -11.70
C GLY A 212 -7.10 6.26 -10.83
N GLY A 213 -6.78 6.11 -9.53
CA GLY A 213 -7.56 5.26 -8.64
C GLY A 213 -6.88 4.95 -7.31
N TYR A 214 -7.34 3.90 -6.67
CA TYR A 214 -6.91 3.48 -5.34
C TYR A 214 -6.90 1.96 -5.20
N HIS A 215 -6.09 1.43 -4.29
CA HIS A 215 -6.06 0.01 -4.01
C HIS A 215 -7.19 -0.38 -3.07
N VAL A 216 -7.72 -1.57 -3.30
CA VAL A 216 -8.70 -2.21 -2.42
C VAL A 216 -8.27 -3.63 -2.11
N LEU A 217 -8.64 -4.08 -0.93
CA LEU A 217 -8.58 -5.47 -0.52
C LEU A 217 -9.98 -6.05 -0.64
N LEU A 218 -10.14 -7.13 -1.38
CA LEU A 218 -11.36 -7.92 -1.42
C LEU A 218 -11.38 -8.93 -0.26
N PHE A 219 -12.54 -9.44 0.04
CA PHE A 219 -12.73 -10.34 1.18
C PHE A 219 -12.04 -11.69 1.03
N ASP A 220 -11.75 -12.12 -0.20
CA ASP A 220 -10.91 -13.31 -0.50
C ASP A 220 -9.39 -13.10 -0.26
N GLY A 221 -8.97 -11.91 0.17
CA GLY A 221 -7.56 -11.54 0.34
C GLY A 221 -6.88 -11.04 -0.94
N SER A 222 -7.56 -11.00 -2.08
CA SER A 222 -7.01 -10.43 -3.30
C SER A 222 -6.98 -8.91 -3.24
N VAL A 223 -5.96 -8.29 -3.87
CA VAL A 223 -5.82 -6.83 -3.93
C VAL A 223 -5.96 -6.37 -5.37
N ARG A 224 -6.89 -5.45 -5.61
CA ARG A 224 -7.16 -4.83 -6.91
C ARG A 224 -6.92 -3.33 -6.87
N PHE A 225 -6.77 -2.74 -8.05
CA PHE A 225 -6.71 -1.30 -8.23
C PHE A 225 -8.02 -0.87 -8.90
N LEU A 226 -8.83 -0.11 -8.19
CA LEU A 226 -10.10 0.40 -8.74
C LEU A 226 -9.87 1.75 -9.41
N ASN A 227 -10.46 1.90 -10.59
CA ASN A 227 -10.48 3.18 -11.29
C ASN A 227 -11.39 4.15 -10.53
N ILE A 228 -10.94 5.40 -10.38
CA ILE A 228 -11.71 6.44 -9.68
C ILE A 228 -13.04 6.79 -10.36
N ASN A 229 -13.16 6.52 -11.66
CA ASN A 229 -14.37 6.74 -12.45
C ASN A 229 -15.27 5.50 -12.50
N LEU A 230 -15.11 4.54 -11.58
CA LEU A 230 -15.96 3.37 -11.49
C LEU A 230 -17.43 3.81 -11.32
N GLN A 231 -18.35 3.13 -12.02
CA GLN A 231 -19.79 3.45 -11.91
C GLN A 231 -20.27 3.20 -10.46
N GLU A 232 -21.11 4.10 -9.98
CA GLU A 232 -21.65 4.04 -8.62
C GLU A 232 -22.38 2.71 -8.34
N SER A 233 -23.11 2.18 -9.32
CA SER A 233 -23.83 0.89 -9.19
C SER A 233 -22.86 -0.26 -8.92
N ILE A 234 -21.72 -0.30 -9.62
CA ILE A 234 -20.68 -1.33 -9.42
C ILE A 234 -20.05 -1.16 -8.04
N LEU A 235 -19.75 0.08 -7.63
CA LEU A 235 -19.17 0.33 -6.31
C LEU A 235 -20.12 -0.09 -5.18
N ARG A 236 -21.43 0.17 -5.32
CA ARG A 236 -22.44 -0.27 -4.37
C ARG A 236 -22.52 -1.81 -4.29
N ALA A 237 -22.49 -2.48 -5.43
CA ALA A 237 -22.49 -3.93 -5.49
C ALA A 237 -21.22 -4.53 -4.83
N LEU A 238 -20.03 -3.92 -5.05
CA LEU A 238 -18.79 -4.35 -4.41
C LEU A 238 -18.79 -4.14 -2.88
N VAL A 239 -19.56 -3.20 -2.35
CA VAL A 239 -19.65 -2.93 -0.90
C VAL A 239 -20.57 -3.93 -0.22
N SER A 240 -21.57 -4.46 -0.93
CA SER A 240 -22.53 -5.43 -0.41
C SER A 240 -21.88 -6.80 -0.17
N ALA A 241 -22.17 -7.40 0.97
CA ALA A 241 -21.76 -8.77 1.30
C ALA A 241 -22.85 -9.81 1.00
N SER A 242 -24.14 -9.38 0.91
CA SER A 242 -25.30 -10.27 0.76
C SER A 242 -26.50 -9.58 0.11
N GLY A 243 -26.26 -8.73 -0.90
CA GLY A 243 -27.31 -8.02 -1.66
C GLY A 243 -27.84 -8.81 -2.85
N ASN A 244 -27.22 -9.92 -3.24
CA ASN A 244 -27.39 -10.62 -4.52
C ASN A 244 -27.14 -9.70 -5.73
N ASP A 245 -26.22 -8.77 -5.59
CA ASP A 245 -25.88 -7.81 -6.63
C ASP A 245 -24.97 -8.45 -7.68
N GLU A 246 -25.33 -8.30 -8.96
CA GLU A 246 -24.41 -8.68 -10.05
C GLU A 246 -23.33 -7.63 -10.20
N VAL A 247 -22.09 -8.00 -9.87
CA VAL A 247 -20.93 -7.16 -10.11
C VAL A 247 -20.48 -7.40 -11.54
N GLY A 248 -20.62 -6.39 -12.42
CA GLY A 248 -20.09 -6.40 -13.77
C GLY A 248 -18.55 -6.42 -13.80
N GLU A 249 -17.96 -6.38 -15.00
CA GLU A 249 -16.50 -6.22 -15.14
C GLU A 249 -16.04 -4.85 -14.59
N TYR A 250 -14.94 -4.85 -13.80
CA TYR A 250 -14.38 -3.66 -13.15
C TYR A 250 -12.85 -3.73 -13.02
#